data_5e1abcb13a9616ac2f3a263b7df40500
#
_entry.id   5e1abcb13a9616ac2f3a263b7df40500
#
_cell.length_a   1.000
_cell.length_b   1.000
_cell.length_c   1.000
_cell.angle_alpha   90.00
_cell.angle_beta   90.00
_cell.angle_gamma   90.00
#
_symmetry.space_group_name_H-M   'P 1'
#
loop_
_entity.id
_entity.type
_entity.pdbx_description
1 polymer ?
#
loop_
_entity_poly.entity_id
_entity_poly.type
_entity_poly.pdbx_seq_one_letter_code
_entity_poly.pdbx_strand_id
1 'polypeptide(L)'
;MRIEKRYLSLPLTALLEVTDFCNHRCIHCYNLDSEIGNRPMRKVDDAVVLQMCAKLVDNKVFGVIVTGGEPLIKKELTKQVITLLKENQVRVSLNSNLTLFDDDFIAFLKEKKVGVLTSCPSGLPASFTKLVGVDNYAKFEINLKKLVAAEVRFTVNMVVTKENLHEIRPTAEKMKALGCKSFAATPMGLNVEYPRLDLLLTVEEVRQVIADLLWIEKALSLKVDVLEALPKCVFPEAVLMEKHAFLNRKCQAGRTVIAVSCNGDVRPCAHNPFSYGNLLEEDLRDIWQKMNDWRSAQYVPELCLDCSWLNRCNGGCRTSAKAFNGGWNKNDMWCTSKPTVMPPNNESHSIELKPETRLQFTPGIQARKEDEEAWVVYNAADDLFFMVNQDYYDFIMGLKEQGTFTFGALCLTNHLSPDNSQIQDVVTFLIRKKVLKIIDKP
;
A
#
# COMPACT_ATOMS: atom_id res chain seq x y z
N MET A 1 -2.25 2.43 -27.36
CA MET A 1 -3.72 2.43 -27.21
C MET A 1 -4.06 2.01 -25.78
N ARG A 2 -4.56 2.92 -24.93
CA ARG A 2 -5.00 2.57 -23.57
C ARG A 2 -6.28 1.74 -23.73
N ILE A 3 -6.28 0.52 -23.18
CA ILE A 3 -7.52 -0.23 -23.02
C ILE A 3 -8.39 0.59 -22.06
N GLU A 4 -9.59 0.98 -22.52
CA GLU A 4 -10.57 1.66 -21.66
C GLU A 4 -10.81 0.85 -20.40
N LYS A 5 -11.09 1.54 -19.26
CA LYS A 5 -11.28 1.03 -17.91
C LYS A 5 -11.79 -0.41 -17.83
N ARG A 6 -10.92 -1.39 -18.01
CA ARG A 6 -11.20 -2.79 -17.65
C ARG A 6 -10.89 -2.96 -16.17
N TYR A 7 -11.76 -3.61 -15.45
CA TYR A 7 -11.55 -3.96 -14.06
C TYR A 7 -10.66 -5.19 -13.98
N LEU A 8 -9.79 -5.24 -12.98
CA LEU A 8 -8.98 -6.41 -12.71
C LEU A 8 -9.87 -7.62 -12.42
N SER A 9 -9.53 -8.78 -12.96
CA SER A 9 -10.23 -10.04 -12.73
C SER A 9 -9.95 -10.64 -11.34
N LEU A 10 -8.87 -10.19 -10.69
CA LEU A 10 -8.40 -10.61 -9.37
C LEU A 10 -7.64 -9.45 -8.69
N PRO A 11 -7.51 -9.43 -7.36
CA PRO A 11 -6.71 -8.43 -6.67
C PRO A 11 -5.22 -8.51 -7.05
N LEU A 12 -4.51 -7.40 -6.91
CA LEU A 12 -3.04 -7.36 -7.07
C LEU A 12 -2.33 -7.65 -5.75
N THR A 13 -2.92 -7.23 -4.63
CA THR A 13 -2.33 -7.35 -3.31
C THR A 13 -3.36 -7.85 -2.30
N ALA A 14 -2.94 -8.72 -1.39
CA ALA A 14 -3.72 -9.16 -0.25
C ALA A 14 -3.05 -8.75 1.08
N LEU A 15 -3.83 -8.29 2.05
CA LEU A 15 -3.44 -8.28 3.45
C LEU A 15 -3.84 -9.64 4.01
N LEU A 16 -2.87 -10.44 4.47
CA LEU A 16 -3.12 -11.75 5.08
C LEU A 16 -2.95 -11.66 6.58
N GLU A 17 -4.03 -11.79 7.32
CA GLU A 17 -4.03 -11.83 8.78
C GLU A 17 -3.72 -13.26 9.22
N VAL A 18 -2.51 -13.48 9.77
CA VAL A 18 -2.08 -14.82 10.21
C VAL A 18 -2.65 -15.21 11.58
N THR A 19 -3.16 -14.25 12.35
CA THR A 19 -3.77 -14.45 13.66
C THR A 19 -4.60 -13.24 14.07
N ASP A 20 -5.63 -13.46 14.88
CA ASP A 20 -6.39 -12.40 15.53
C ASP A 20 -5.72 -11.93 16.85
N PHE A 21 -4.79 -12.70 17.39
CA PHE A 21 -4.14 -12.39 18.66
C PHE A 21 -3.16 -11.24 18.53
N CYS A 22 -3.14 -10.34 19.52
CA CYS A 22 -2.18 -9.26 19.65
C CYS A 22 -1.72 -9.11 21.10
N ASN A 23 -0.45 -8.80 21.29
CA ASN A 23 0.12 -8.49 22.61
C ASN A 23 -0.03 -7.02 23.01
N HIS A 24 -0.68 -6.19 22.18
CA HIS A 24 -1.08 -4.81 22.48
C HIS A 24 -2.61 -4.67 22.56
N ARG A 25 -3.07 -3.54 23.12
CA ARG A 25 -4.47 -3.13 23.24
C ARG A 25 -4.62 -1.67 22.82
N CYS A 26 -4.17 -1.37 21.58
CA CYS A 26 -4.12 -0.01 21.06
C CYS A 26 -5.52 0.61 21.02
N ILE A 27 -5.68 1.82 21.56
CA ILE A 27 -6.96 2.55 21.58
C ILE A 27 -7.51 2.89 20.18
N HIS A 28 -6.61 2.93 19.18
CA HIS A 28 -6.89 3.24 17.78
C HIS A 28 -6.92 2.00 16.86
N CYS A 29 -6.97 0.80 17.42
CA CYS A 29 -6.93 -0.42 16.62
C CYS A 29 -8.20 -0.55 15.77
N TYR A 30 -8.05 -0.69 14.46
CA TYR A 30 -9.18 -0.91 13.53
C TYR A 30 -9.78 -2.32 13.67
N ASN A 31 -9.07 -3.21 14.33
CA ASN A 31 -9.49 -4.59 14.58
C ASN A 31 -10.30 -4.76 15.88
N LEU A 32 -10.71 -3.70 16.53
CA LEU A 32 -11.59 -3.79 17.70
C LEU A 32 -13.01 -4.12 17.25
N ASP A 33 -13.61 -5.10 17.91
CA ASP A 33 -14.99 -5.55 17.69
C ASP A 33 -15.89 -5.27 18.88
N SER A 34 -15.40 -4.58 19.90
CA SER A 34 -16.18 -4.15 21.06
C SER A 34 -15.60 -2.90 21.71
N GLU A 35 -16.46 -2.14 22.42
CA GLU A 35 -16.05 -0.98 23.23
C GLU A 35 -14.97 -1.30 24.28
N ILE A 36 -14.86 -2.57 24.66
CA ILE A 36 -13.94 -3.08 25.65
C ILE A 36 -12.58 -3.52 25.04
N GLY A 37 -12.44 -3.46 23.70
CA GLY A 37 -11.24 -3.88 22.99
C GLY A 37 -11.00 -5.40 23.01
N ASN A 38 -12.03 -6.18 23.26
CA ASN A 38 -11.96 -7.64 23.21
C ASN A 38 -12.36 -8.13 21.83
N ARG A 39 -11.38 -8.46 21.00
CA ARG A 39 -11.64 -9.28 19.82
C ARG A 39 -11.98 -10.71 20.25
N PRO A 40 -12.97 -11.37 19.60
CA PRO A 40 -13.03 -12.82 19.65
C PRO A 40 -11.72 -13.36 19.05
N MET A 41 -10.84 -13.86 19.91
CA MET A 41 -9.56 -14.44 19.50
C MET A 41 -9.80 -15.85 19.00
N ARG A 42 -10.01 -15.98 17.68
CA ARG A 42 -10.21 -17.26 17.02
C ARG A 42 -8.93 -18.07 17.02
N LYS A 43 -9.00 -19.30 17.53
CA LYS A 43 -7.93 -20.27 17.34
C LYS A 43 -8.08 -20.88 15.94
N VAL A 44 -7.17 -20.54 15.07
CA VAL A 44 -7.12 -21.10 13.71
C VAL A 44 -5.86 -21.97 13.61
N ASP A 45 -6.01 -23.13 12.97
CA ASP A 45 -4.89 -24.03 12.69
C ASP A 45 -3.91 -23.34 11.70
N ASP A 46 -2.63 -23.50 11.93
CA ASP A 46 -1.57 -22.96 11.08
C ASP A 46 -1.68 -23.50 9.65
N ALA A 47 -2.09 -24.77 9.48
CA ALA A 47 -2.32 -25.37 8.18
C ALA A 47 -3.39 -24.63 7.34
N VAL A 48 -4.42 -24.10 7.99
CA VAL A 48 -5.46 -23.29 7.33
C VAL A 48 -4.88 -22.00 6.76
N VAL A 49 -4.03 -21.31 7.51
CA VAL A 49 -3.37 -20.09 7.04
C VAL A 49 -2.42 -20.38 5.88
N LEU A 50 -1.68 -21.48 5.92
CA LEU A 50 -0.81 -21.91 4.81
C LEU A 50 -1.63 -22.29 3.57
N GLN A 51 -2.78 -22.92 3.72
CA GLN A 51 -3.69 -23.23 2.61
C GLN A 51 -4.20 -21.94 1.94
N MET A 52 -4.60 -20.94 2.72
CA MET A 52 -4.99 -19.63 2.17
C MET A 52 -3.84 -18.95 1.45
N CYS A 53 -2.64 -19.03 2.02
CA CYS A 53 -1.43 -18.49 1.38
C CYS A 53 -1.19 -19.16 0.01
N ALA A 54 -1.30 -20.49 -0.08
CA ALA A 54 -1.19 -21.23 -1.34
C ALA A 54 -2.26 -20.79 -2.36
N LYS A 55 -3.52 -20.64 -1.95
CA LYS A 55 -4.59 -20.15 -2.83
C LYS A 55 -4.31 -18.73 -3.36
N LEU A 56 -3.70 -17.84 -2.57
CA LEU A 56 -3.28 -16.51 -3.05
C LEU A 56 -2.18 -16.62 -4.12
N VAL A 57 -1.24 -17.53 -3.95
CA VAL A 57 -0.17 -17.82 -4.94
C VAL A 57 -0.78 -18.38 -6.24
N ASP A 58 -1.65 -19.38 -6.16
CA ASP A 58 -2.30 -20.02 -7.31
C ASP A 58 -3.12 -19.02 -8.13
N ASN A 59 -3.75 -18.04 -7.45
CA ASN A 59 -4.47 -16.96 -8.08
C ASN A 59 -3.56 -15.80 -8.58
N LYS A 60 -2.24 -15.98 -8.53
CA LYS A 60 -1.25 -14.98 -9.00
C LYS A 60 -1.49 -13.60 -8.40
N VAL A 61 -1.72 -13.54 -7.09
CA VAL A 61 -1.67 -12.29 -6.33
C VAL A 61 -0.20 -11.86 -6.26
N PHE A 62 0.12 -10.65 -6.70
CA PHE A 62 1.52 -10.21 -6.85
C PHE A 62 2.17 -9.77 -5.55
N GLY A 63 1.39 -9.33 -4.57
CA GLY A 63 1.88 -8.86 -3.30
C GLY A 63 1.05 -9.34 -2.11
N VAL A 64 1.72 -9.68 -1.01
CA VAL A 64 1.07 -10.00 0.25
C VAL A 64 1.68 -9.16 1.37
N ILE A 65 0.82 -8.50 2.13
CA ILE A 65 1.16 -7.83 3.39
C ILE A 65 0.77 -8.78 4.51
N VAL A 66 1.78 -9.39 5.14
CA VAL A 66 1.56 -10.27 6.28
C VAL A 66 1.24 -9.40 7.50
N THR A 67 0.11 -9.64 8.13
CA THR A 67 -0.44 -8.83 9.22
C THR A 67 -1.29 -9.71 10.16
N GLY A 68 -2.16 -9.10 10.93
CA GLY A 68 -3.10 -9.77 11.85
C GLY A 68 -3.37 -8.91 13.05
N GLY A 69 -3.48 -9.52 14.23
CA GLY A 69 -3.27 -8.82 15.48
C GLY A 69 -1.79 -8.44 15.58
N GLU A 70 -0.95 -9.38 16.07
CA GLU A 70 0.51 -9.30 15.94
C GLU A 70 1.03 -10.60 15.33
N PRO A 71 1.58 -10.57 14.10
CA PRO A 71 2.01 -11.78 13.38
C PRO A 71 3.05 -12.62 14.16
N LEU A 72 3.91 -11.96 14.93
CA LEU A 72 4.98 -12.64 15.64
C LEU A 72 4.53 -13.39 16.91
N ILE A 73 3.25 -13.33 17.26
CA ILE A 73 2.67 -14.30 18.22
C ILE A 73 2.74 -15.73 17.63
N LYS A 74 2.61 -15.83 16.30
CA LYS A 74 2.81 -17.08 15.54
C LYS A 74 4.08 -16.96 14.68
N LYS A 75 5.24 -16.76 15.30
CA LYS A 75 6.50 -16.47 14.61
C LYS A 75 6.86 -17.53 13.58
N GLU A 76 6.79 -18.80 13.91
CA GLU A 76 7.16 -19.88 12.98
C GLU A 76 6.19 -19.99 11.80
N LEU A 77 4.89 -19.83 12.03
CA LEU A 77 3.91 -19.72 10.96
C LEU A 77 4.22 -18.50 10.06
N THR A 78 4.54 -17.36 10.65
CA THR A 78 4.89 -16.14 9.91
C THR A 78 6.12 -16.36 9.01
N LYS A 79 7.16 -17.07 9.50
CA LYS A 79 8.31 -17.47 8.69
C LYS A 79 7.92 -18.40 7.55
N GLN A 80 7.07 -19.40 7.79
CA GLN A 80 6.57 -20.33 6.77
C GLN A 80 5.79 -19.60 5.68
N VAL A 81 4.85 -18.73 6.05
CA VAL A 81 4.08 -17.88 5.11
C VAL A 81 5.00 -17.01 4.26
N ILE A 82 5.95 -16.31 4.87
CA ILE A 82 6.91 -15.47 4.14
C ILE A 82 7.75 -16.32 3.19
N THR A 83 8.23 -17.48 3.62
CA THR A 83 9.04 -18.39 2.80
C THR A 83 8.25 -18.87 1.57
N LEU A 84 7.05 -19.40 1.78
CA LEU A 84 6.17 -19.87 0.70
C LEU A 84 5.90 -18.77 -0.34
N LEU A 85 5.56 -17.56 0.12
CA LEU A 85 5.31 -16.43 -0.77
C LEU A 85 6.57 -16.02 -1.56
N LYS A 86 7.74 -15.97 -0.91
CA LYS A 86 9.00 -15.58 -1.55
C LYS A 86 9.48 -16.61 -2.57
N GLU A 87 9.33 -17.89 -2.31
CA GLU A 87 9.64 -18.99 -3.26
C GLU A 87 8.77 -18.90 -4.52
N ASN A 88 7.55 -18.40 -4.39
CA ASN A 88 6.64 -18.16 -5.52
C ASN A 88 6.71 -16.72 -6.08
N GLN A 89 7.80 -15.98 -5.82
CA GLN A 89 8.09 -14.65 -6.34
C GLN A 89 7.05 -13.57 -5.95
N VAL A 90 6.23 -13.81 -4.94
CA VAL A 90 5.29 -12.83 -4.42
C VAL A 90 6.06 -11.76 -3.64
N ARG A 91 5.71 -10.49 -3.85
CA ARG A 91 6.23 -9.38 -3.04
C ARG A 91 5.67 -9.48 -1.63
N VAL A 92 6.53 -9.47 -0.62
CA VAL A 92 6.12 -9.58 0.77
C VAL A 92 6.55 -8.35 1.57
N SER A 93 5.64 -7.85 2.40
CA SER A 93 5.94 -6.92 3.50
C SER A 93 5.27 -7.41 4.78
N LEU A 94 5.78 -6.98 5.92
CA LEU A 94 5.29 -7.36 7.24
C LEU A 94 4.82 -6.12 7.99
N ASN A 95 3.60 -6.17 8.54
CA ASN A 95 3.13 -5.18 9.51
C ASN A 95 3.28 -5.76 10.92
N SER A 96 3.99 -5.07 11.82
CA SER A 96 4.23 -5.55 13.19
C SER A 96 4.44 -4.39 14.16
N ASN A 97 4.09 -4.61 15.43
CA ASN A 97 4.41 -3.70 16.52
C ASN A 97 5.86 -3.78 17.00
N LEU A 98 6.68 -4.66 16.40
CA LEU A 98 8.12 -4.82 16.62
C LEU A 98 8.54 -5.44 17.97
N THR A 99 7.66 -5.55 18.95
CA THR A 99 8.03 -5.89 20.33
C THR A 99 8.39 -7.35 20.54
N LEU A 100 8.08 -8.24 19.59
CA LEU A 100 8.39 -9.68 19.63
C LEU A 100 9.54 -10.08 18.69
N PHE A 101 10.24 -9.11 18.12
CA PHE A 101 11.41 -9.38 17.26
C PHE A 101 12.58 -9.90 18.10
N ASP A 102 13.38 -10.76 17.50
CA ASP A 102 14.70 -11.19 17.97
C ASP A 102 15.71 -11.18 16.82
N ASP A 103 16.96 -11.45 17.11
CA ASP A 103 18.05 -11.37 16.15
C ASP A 103 17.89 -12.39 15.02
N ASP A 104 17.38 -13.58 15.31
CA ASP A 104 17.11 -14.64 14.34
C ASP A 104 16.03 -14.21 13.32
N PHE A 105 14.93 -13.63 13.81
CA PHE A 105 13.87 -13.15 12.91
C PHE A 105 14.31 -11.94 12.09
N ILE A 106 15.14 -11.05 12.65
CA ILE A 106 15.70 -9.91 11.89
C ILE A 106 16.63 -10.40 10.78
N ALA A 107 17.50 -11.39 11.06
CA ALA A 107 18.36 -12.01 10.07
C ALA A 107 17.54 -12.67 8.94
N PHE A 108 16.47 -13.38 9.28
CA PHE A 108 15.53 -13.96 8.32
C PHE A 108 14.88 -12.90 7.42
N LEU A 109 14.41 -11.78 7.97
CA LEU A 109 13.83 -10.69 7.18
C LEU A 109 14.84 -10.08 6.19
N LYS A 110 16.09 -9.91 6.63
CA LYS A 110 17.17 -9.43 5.76
C LYS A 110 17.45 -10.40 4.62
N GLU A 111 17.60 -11.69 4.92
CA GLU A 111 17.80 -12.76 3.92
C GLU A 111 16.68 -12.78 2.88
N LYS A 112 15.42 -12.81 3.34
CA LYS A 112 14.24 -12.86 2.47
C LYS A 112 13.91 -11.50 1.82
N LYS A 113 14.65 -10.43 2.13
CA LYS A 113 14.43 -9.05 1.63
C LYS A 113 13.00 -8.57 1.88
N VAL A 114 12.48 -8.80 3.10
CA VAL A 114 11.14 -8.38 3.52
C VAL A 114 11.23 -7.01 4.19
N GLY A 115 10.42 -6.05 3.72
CA GLY A 115 10.29 -4.76 4.36
C GLY A 115 9.27 -4.79 5.50
N VAL A 116 9.47 -3.95 6.51
CA VAL A 116 8.62 -3.87 7.70
C VAL A 116 7.89 -2.52 7.75
N LEU A 117 6.59 -2.55 7.99
CA LEU A 117 5.84 -1.40 8.48
C LEU A 117 5.62 -1.60 9.98
N THR A 118 6.20 -0.73 10.80
CA THR A 118 6.04 -0.83 12.25
C THR A 118 5.23 0.33 12.82
N SER A 119 4.39 0.02 13.81
CA SER A 119 3.56 1.01 14.49
C SER A 119 4.29 1.61 15.68
N CYS A 120 4.37 2.96 15.72
CA CYS A 120 4.85 3.72 16.86
C CYS A 120 3.93 4.92 17.09
N PRO A 121 2.90 4.80 17.94
CA PRO A 121 1.93 5.89 18.12
C PRO A 121 2.51 7.09 18.90
N SER A 122 3.67 6.95 19.54
CA SER A 122 4.41 8.02 20.21
C SER A 122 5.88 7.68 20.39
N GLY A 123 6.75 8.67 20.25
CA GLY A 123 8.17 8.58 20.63
C GLY A 123 8.43 8.78 22.12
N LEU A 124 7.40 9.11 22.91
CA LEU A 124 7.44 9.34 24.36
C LEU A 124 6.96 8.08 25.09
N PRO A 125 7.77 7.46 25.97
CA PRO A 125 7.44 6.16 26.59
C PRO A 125 6.08 6.13 27.31
N ALA A 126 5.74 7.18 28.07
CA ALA A 126 4.48 7.25 28.80
C ALA A 126 3.26 7.31 27.86
N SER A 127 3.31 8.17 26.83
CA SER A 127 2.27 8.24 25.82
C SER A 127 2.17 6.96 25.01
N PHE A 128 3.30 6.36 24.61
CA PHE A 128 3.31 5.07 23.93
C PHE A 128 2.54 4.02 24.75
N THR A 129 2.92 3.85 26.02
CA THR A 129 2.28 2.89 26.93
C THR A 129 0.77 3.15 27.07
N LYS A 130 0.36 4.41 27.24
CA LYS A 130 -1.06 4.80 27.28
C LYS A 130 -1.80 4.40 26.03
N LEU A 131 -1.21 4.66 24.86
CA LEU A 131 -1.86 4.47 23.55
C LEU A 131 -1.93 2.98 23.12
N VAL A 132 -0.94 2.15 23.52
CA VAL A 132 -0.93 0.72 23.16
C VAL A 132 -1.43 -0.18 24.30
N GLY A 133 -1.69 0.38 25.48
CA GLY A 133 -2.23 -0.35 26.65
C GLY A 133 -1.25 -1.32 27.32
N VAL A 134 0.03 -1.28 26.97
CA VAL A 134 1.08 -2.17 27.52
C VAL A 134 2.42 -1.45 27.56
N ASP A 135 3.18 -1.61 28.64
CA ASP A 135 4.53 -1.04 28.76
C ASP A 135 5.57 -1.86 27.98
N ASN A 136 5.68 -1.56 26.70
CA ASN A 136 6.57 -2.24 25.76
C ASN A 136 7.51 -1.29 24.99
N TYR A 137 7.57 -0.01 25.37
CA TYR A 137 8.37 0.98 24.62
C TYR A 137 9.86 0.61 24.55
N ALA A 138 10.43 0.15 25.65
CA ALA A 138 11.85 -0.25 25.71
C ALA A 138 12.14 -1.40 24.72
N LYS A 139 11.26 -2.39 24.61
CA LYS A 139 11.40 -3.50 23.65
C LYS A 139 11.29 -3.00 22.22
N PHE A 140 10.33 -2.10 21.94
CA PHE A 140 10.19 -1.44 20.64
C PHE A 140 11.49 -0.71 20.24
N GLU A 141 12.04 0.14 21.13
CA GLU A 141 13.24 0.92 20.83
C GLU A 141 14.48 0.03 20.63
N ILE A 142 14.66 -1.03 21.44
CA ILE A 142 15.75 -1.98 21.25
C ILE A 142 15.65 -2.68 19.90
N ASN A 143 14.50 -3.17 19.53
CA ASN A 143 14.30 -3.89 18.25
C ASN A 143 14.37 -2.96 17.04
N LEU A 144 13.96 -1.70 17.18
CA LEU A 144 14.14 -0.70 16.15
C LEU A 144 15.63 -0.45 15.86
N LYS A 145 16.46 -0.29 16.90
CA LYS A 145 17.93 -0.17 16.78
C LYS A 145 18.55 -1.39 16.09
N LYS A 146 18.07 -2.59 16.39
CA LYS A 146 18.50 -3.83 15.73
C LYS A 146 18.14 -3.86 14.25
N LEU A 147 16.92 -3.43 13.87
CA LEU A 147 16.53 -3.31 12.46
C LEU A 147 17.42 -2.31 11.69
N VAL A 148 17.74 -1.17 12.32
CA VAL A 148 18.66 -0.17 11.74
C VAL A 148 20.05 -0.78 11.52
N ALA A 149 20.61 -1.42 12.55
CA ALA A 149 21.93 -2.06 12.49
C ALA A 149 22.00 -3.18 11.45
N ALA A 150 20.93 -3.94 11.30
CA ALA A 150 20.80 -5.00 10.29
C ALA A 150 20.51 -4.47 8.88
N GLU A 151 20.27 -3.16 8.70
CA GLU A 151 19.90 -2.54 7.43
C GLU A 151 18.65 -3.15 6.79
N VAL A 152 17.73 -3.68 7.60
CA VAL A 152 16.42 -4.10 7.13
C VAL A 152 15.61 -2.86 6.75
N ARG A 153 14.98 -2.88 5.59
CA ARG A 153 14.13 -1.76 5.14
C ARG A 153 12.85 -1.69 5.97
N PHE A 154 12.56 -0.55 6.57
CA PHE A 154 11.32 -0.34 7.32
C PHE A 154 10.80 1.09 7.23
N THR A 155 9.54 1.25 7.58
CA THR A 155 8.88 2.55 7.79
C THR A 155 8.23 2.52 9.17
N VAL A 156 8.42 3.58 9.95
CA VAL A 156 7.68 3.78 11.20
C VAL A 156 6.40 4.52 10.88
N ASN A 157 5.25 3.98 11.30
CA ASN A 157 3.94 4.62 11.16
C ASN A 157 3.39 5.04 12.51
N MET A 158 3.11 6.33 12.64
CA MET A 158 2.36 6.90 13.76
C MET A 158 0.91 7.03 13.34
N VAL A 159 0.01 6.24 13.93
CA VAL A 159 -1.43 6.47 13.81
C VAL A 159 -1.78 7.68 14.67
N VAL A 160 -2.26 8.75 14.02
CA VAL A 160 -2.53 10.03 14.67
C VAL A 160 -3.99 10.15 15.07
N THR A 161 -4.21 10.49 16.32
CA THR A 161 -5.49 10.72 16.97
C THR A 161 -5.44 12.05 17.72
N LYS A 162 -6.55 12.50 18.30
CA LYS A 162 -6.55 13.68 19.20
C LYS A 162 -5.60 13.53 20.38
N GLU A 163 -5.35 12.31 20.83
CA GLU A 163 -4.51 12.02 22.00
C GLU A 163 -3.01 12.31 21.76
N ASN A 164 -2.54 12.18 20.50
CA ASN A 164 -1.12 12.25 20.19
C ASN A 164 -0.77 13.21 19.02
N LEU A 165 -1.70 14.00 18.53
CA LEU A 165 -1.47 14.95 17.42
C LEU A 165 -0.27 15.85 17.68
N HIS A 166 -0.15 16.36 18.89
CA HIS A 166 0.92 17.28 19.32
C HIS A 166 2.30 16.60 19.41
N GLU A 167 2.37 15.27 19.33
CA GLU A 167 3.59 14.48 19.43
C GLU A 167 4.20 14.09 18.08
N ILE A 168 3.65 14.52 16.95
CA ILE A 168 4.13 14.13 15.60
C ILE A 168 5.60 14.52 15.42
N ARG A 169 5.95 15.80 15.62
CA ARG A 169 7.33 16.27 15.45
C ARG A 169 8.29 15.64 16.45
N PRO A 170 8.03 15.66 17.78
CA PRO A 170 8.89 14.99 18.76
C PRO A 170 9.09 13.50 18.47
N THR A 171 8.05 12.80 18.00
CA THR A 171 8.15 11.39 17.61
C THR A 171 9.07 11.22 16.39
N ALA A 172 8.90 12.04 15.35
CA ALA A 172 9.74 11.99 14.15
C ALA A 172 11.22 12.30 14.46
N GLU A 173 11.50 13.31 15.31
CA GLU A 173 12.84 13.65 15.79
C GLU A 173 13.48 12.46 16.53
N LYS A 174 12.73 11.83 17.43
CA LYS A 174 13.18 10.61 18.14
C LYS A 174 13.47 9.47 17.16
N MET A 175 12.59 9.22 16.18
CA MET A 175 12.81 8.18 15.17
C MET A 175 14.03 8.49 14.30
N LYS A 176 14.24 9.75 13.91
CA LYS A 176 15.44 10.19 13.18
C LYS A 176 16.71 9.93 13.99
N ALA A 177 16.72 10.29 15.28
CA ALA A 177 17.84 10.07 16.19
C ALA A 177 18.15 8.57 16.37
N LEU A 178 17.14 7.69 16.25
CA LEU A 178 17.31 6.24 16.25
C LEU A 178 17.77 5.65 14.92
N GLY A 179 17.95 6.48 13.86
CA GLY A 179 18.46 6.05 12.56
C GLY A 179 17.39 5.71 11.53
N CYS A 180 16.12 6.01 11.79
CA CYS A 180 15.03 5.81 10.81
C CYS A 180 15.25 6.69 9.58
N LYS A 181 14.86 6.18 8.40
CA LYS A 181 14.94 6.88 7.10
C LYS A 181 13.55 7.23 6.54
N SER A 182 12.49 6.63 7.08
CA SER A 182 11.12 6.80 6.62
C SER A 182 10.15 6.84 7.81
N PHE A 183 9.27 7.84 7.80
CA PHE A 183 8.26 8.07 8.83
C PHE A 183 6.92 8.38 8.18
N ALA A 184 5.86 7.77 8.66
CA ALA A 184 4.49 8.09 8.28
C ALA A 184 3.72 8.61 9.48
N ALA A 185 2.91 9.65 9.28
CA ALA A 185 1.93 10.10 10.25
C ALA A 185 0.55 9.97 9.59
N THR A 186 -0.22 9.01 10.05
CA THR A 186 -1.46 8.60 9.40
C THR A 186 -2.64 8.96 10.30
N PRO A 187 -3.50 9.92 9.94
CA PRO A 187 -4.78 10.15 10.62
C PRO A 187 -5.56 8.85 10.76
N MET A 188 -6.10 8.61 11.94
CA MET A 188 -6.84 7.37 12.24
C MET A 188 -8.07 7.24 11.35
N GLY A 189 -8.17 6.16 10.56
CA GLY A 189 -9.37 5.76 9.85
C GLY A 189 -10.42 5.14 10.79
N LEU A 190 -11.69 5.18 10.40
CA LEU A 190 -12.77 4.63 11.20
C LEU A 190 -13.07 3.18 10.83
N ASN A 191 -13.39 2.38 11.85
CA ASN A 191 -14.07 1.09 11.71
C ASN A 191 -15.58 1.34 11.67
N VAL A 192 -16.33 0.54 10.90
CA VAL A 192 -17.80 0.69 10.74
C VAL A 192 -18.57 0.28 11.98
N GLU A 193 -18.12 -0.77 12.66
CA GLU A 193 -18.83 -1.34 13.81
C GLU A 193 -18.55 -0.54 15.09
N TYR A 194 -17.31 -0.07 15.26
CA TYR A 194 -16.87 0.66 16.45
C TYR A 194 -16.11 1.94 16.06
N PRO A 195 -16.81 2.95 15.52
CA PRO A 195 -16.18 4.20 15.13
C PRO A 195 -15.76 5.01 16.35
N ARG A 196 -14.48 5.09 16.64
CA ARG A 196 -13.92 5.87 17.75
C ARG A 196 -13.93 7.38 17.40
N LEU A 197 -15.13 7.98 17.39
CA LEU A 197 -15.30 9.41 17.05
C LEU A 197 -14.63 10.35 18.06
N ASP A 198 -14.47 9.89 19.29
CA ASP A 198 -13.74 10.57 20.37
C ASP A 198 -12.25 10.80 20.02
N LEU A 199 -11.66 9.94 19.22
CA LEU A 199 -10.26 10.00 18.78
C LEU A 199 -10.07 10.67 17.41
N LEU A 200 -11.17 10.93 16.70
CA LEU A 200 -11.16 11.40 15.32
C LEU A 200 -10.66 12.85 15.21
N LEU A 201 -9.72 13.10 14.31
CA LEU A 201 -9.24 14.45 13.99
C LEU A 201 -10.27 15.25 13.19
N THR A 202 -10.32 16.54 13.43
CA THR A 202 -11.03 17.51 12.57
C THR A 202 -10.28 17.73 11.25
N VAL A 203 -10.89 18.42 10.30
CA VAL A 203 -10.25 18.79 9.02
C VAL A 203 -8.99 19.65 9.27
N GLU A 204 -9.06 20.60 10.19
CA GLU A 204 -7.97 21.48 10.55
C GLU A 204 -6.81 20.70 11.19
N GLU A 205 -7.12 19.75 12.06
CA GLU A 205 -6.12 18.85 12.67
C GLU A 205 -5.46 17.93 11.63
N VAL A 206 -6.20 17.43 10.63
CA VAL A 206 -5.61 16.68 9.51
C VAL A 206 -4.69 17.58 8.66
N ARG A 207 -5.05 18.84 8.44
CA ARG A 207 -4.17 19.82 7.78
C ARG A 207 -2.90 20.07 8.60
N GLN A 208 -3.00 20.08 9.94
CA GLN A 208 -1.83 20.16 10.82
C GLN A 208 -0.92 18.93 10.64
N VAL A 209 -1.47 17.71 10.56
CA VAL A 209 -0.68 16.49 10.24
C VAL A 209 0.09 16.67 8.94
N ILE A 210 -0.56 17.17 7.89
CA ILE A 210 0.07 17.43 6.59
C ILE A 210 1.21 18.46 6.74
N ALA A 211 0.98 19.55 7.44
CA ALA A 211 1.98 20.60 7.69
C ALA A 211 3.18 20.03 8.48
N ASP A 212 2.95 19.18 9.48
CA ASP A 212 4.01 18.55 10.25
C ASP A 212 4.83 17.57 9.39
N LEU A 213 4.19 16.81 8.52
CA LEU A 213 4.90 15.94 7.57
C LEU A 213 5.80 16.71 6.61
N LEU A 214 5.33 17.83 6.06
CA LEU A 214 6.13 18.70 5.22
C LEU A 214 7.33 19.28 5.96
N TRP A 215 7.13 19.69 7.21
CA TRP A 215 8.22 20.14 8.08
C TRP A 215 9.24 19.01 8.33
N ILE A 216 8.78 17.79 8.65
CA ILE A 216 9.63 16.61 8.89
C ILE A 216 10.47 16.28 7.65
N GLU A 217 9.84 16.28 6.47
CA GLU A 217 10.53 16.03 5.21
C GLU A 217 11.67 17.03 4.99
N LYS A 218 11.38 18.31 5.20
CA LYS A 218 12.35 19.39 4.98
C LYS A 218 13.41 19.47 6.09
N ALA A 219 13.00 19.46 7.35
CA ALA A 219 13.89 19.73 8.49
C ALA A 219 14.73 18.48 8.88
N LEU A 220 14.13 17.29 8.81
CA LEU A 220 14.77 16.06 9.23
C LEU A 220 15.28 15.20 8.07
N SER A 221 15.00 15.56 6.83
CA SER A 221 15.34 14.76 5.62
C SER A 221 14.86 13.31 5.74
N LEU A 222 13.68 13.10 6.31
CA LEU A 222 13.00 11.80 6.35
C LEU A 222 12.09 11.67 5.14
N LYS A 223 12.00 10.47 4.56
CA LYS A 223 10.91 10.17 3.63
C LYS A 223 9.60 10.13 4.42
N VAL A 224 8.62 10.91 3.99
CA VAL A 224 7.32 10.98 4.68
C VAL A 224 6.20 10.36 3.87
N ASP A 225 5.19 9.83 4.56
CA ASP A 225 3.99 9.29 3.93
C ASP A 225 2.77 9.43 4.85
N VAL A 226 1.58 9.26 4.25
CA VAL A 226 0.29 9.04 4.92
C VAL A 226 -0.27 7.74 4.37
N LEU A 227 -0.55 6.76 5.22
CA LEU A 227 -0.96 5.43 4.74
C LEU A 227 -2.47 5.32 4.50
N GLU A 228 -3.25 6.25 5.02
CA GLU A 228 -4.69 6.33 4.78
C GLU A 228 -5.00 7.05 3.45
N ALA A 229 -6.15 6.72 2.86
CA ALA A 229 -6.64 7.34 1.63
C ALA A 229 -7.33 8.68 1.91
N LEU A 230 -6.59 9.71 2.25
CA LEU A 230 -7.15 11.04 2.51
C LEU A 230 -7.82 11.62 1.25
N PRO A 231 -9.02 12.22 1.37
CA PRO A 231 -9.67 12.92 0.27
C PRO A 231 -8.82 14.12 -0.17
N LYS A 232 -8.66 14.33 -1.48
CA LYS A 232 -7.76 15.38 -1.98
C LYS A 232 -8.22 16.81 -1.60
N CYS A 233 -9.49 16.99 -1.31
CA CYS A 233 -10.05 18.27 -0.86
C CYS A 233 -9.64 18.66 0.58
N VAL A 234 -9.05 17.77 1.38
CA VAL A 234 -8.51 18.14 2.70
C VAL A 234 -7.17 18.86 2.60
N PHE A 235 -6.41 18.61 1.52
CA PHE A 235 -5.10 19.21 1.33
C PHE A 235 -5.19 20.68 0.95
N PRO A 236 -4.30 21.54 1.46
CA PRO A 236 -4.11 22.89 0.91
C PRO A 236 -3.78 22.82 -0.58
N GLU A 237 -4.33 23.72 -1.39
CA GLU A 237 -4.15 23.70 -2.85
C GLU A 237 -2.68 23.82 -3.26
N ALA A 238 -1.88 24.59 -2.53
CA ALA A 238 -0.43 24.69 -2.76
C ALA A 238 0.25 23.29 -2.68
N VAL A 239 -0.12 22.47 -1.69
CA VAL A 239 0.42 21.11 -1.50
C VAL A 239 -0.01 20.18 -2.64
N LEU A 240 -1.25 20.34 -3.16
CA LEU A 240 -1.74 19.54 -4.28
C LEU A 240 -0.94 19.74 -5.57
N MET A 241 -0.29 20.90 -5.72
CA MET A 241 0.53 21.22 -6.89
C MET A 241 1.97 20.74 -6.78
N GLU A 242 2.37 20.25 -5.62
CA GLU A 242 3.71 19.69 -5.37
C GLU A 242 3.77 18.17 -5.61
N LYS A 243 4.99 17.60 -5.59
CA LYS A 243 5.21 16.17 -5.82
C LYS A 243 5.54 15.46 -4.51
N HIS A 244 4.50 15.20 -3.70
CA HIS A 244 4.67 14.42 -2.48
C HIS A 244 4.15 12.98 -2.67
N ALA A 245 4.84 12.00 -2.06
CA ALA A 245 4.49 10.58 -2.18
C ALA A 245 3.06 10.29 -1.70
N PHE A 246 2.64 10.92 -0.61
CA PHE A 246 1.31 10.75 -0.01
C PHE A 246 0.16 11.27 -0.90
N LEU A 247 0.42 12.15 -1.87
CA LEU A 247 -0.61 12.58 -2.82
C LEU A 247 -1.02 11.47 -3.81
N ASN A 248 -0.22 10.43 -3.96
CA ASN A 248 -0.55 9.28 -4.81
C ASN A 248 -1.45 8.25 -4.10
N ARG A 249 -1.66 8.39 -2.79
CA ARG A 249 -2.54 7.51 -2.02
C ARG A 249 -4.01 7.75 -2.40
N LYS A 250 -4.73 6.68 -2.65
CA LYS A 250 -6.18 6.66 -2.88
C LYS A 250 -6.75 5.33 -2.41
N CYS A 251 -8.06 5.28 -2.15
CA CYS A 251 -8.71 4.04 -1.72
C CYS A 251 -8.54 2.94 -2.77
N GLN A 252 -7.97 1.82 -2.36
CA GLN A 252 -7.72 0.63 -3.18
C GLN A 252 -8.61 -0.56 -2.79
N ALA A 253 -9.44 -0.39 -1.75
CA ALA A 253 -10.34 -1.41 -1.23
C ALA A 253 -11.22 -2.00 -2.33
N GLY A 254 -11.22 -3.33 -2.52
CA GLY A 254 -11.98 -4.02 -3.55
C GLY A 254 -11.66 -3.60 -5.00
N ARG A 255 -10.60 -2.79 -5.23
CA ARG A 255 -10.15 -2.32 -6.55
C ARG A 255 -8.83 -2.98 -7.00
N THR A 256 -7.86 -3.07 -6.10
CA THR A 256 -6.57 -3.72 -6.30
C THR A 256 -6.15 -4.50 -5.06
N VAL A 257 -6.81 -4.28 -3.93
CA VAL A 257 -6.46 -4.81 -2.62
C VAL A 257 -7.66 -5.54 -2.02
N ILE A 258 -7.38 -6.64 -1.31
CA ILE A 258 -8.28 -7.33 -0.38
C ILE A 258 -7.61 -7.53 0.97
N ALA A 259 -8.39 -7.85 2.00
CA ALA A 259 -7.92 -8.41 3.25
C ALA A 259 -8.49 -9.82 3.42
N VAL A 260 -7.66 -10.75 3.87
CA VAL A 260 -8.03 -12.14 4.18
C VAL A 260 -7.78 -12.37 5.65
N SER A 261 -8.83 -12.66 6.41
CA SER A 261 -8.73 -12.96 7.84
C SER A 261 -8.12 -14.35 8.06
N CYS A 262 -7.60 -14.59 9.26
CA CYS A 262 -7.01 -15.88 9.60
C CYS A 262 -7.97 -17.09 9.49
N ASN A 263 -9.29 -16.86 9.48
CA ASN A 263 -10.32 -17.87 9.24
C ASN A 263 -10.82 -17.96 7.78
N GLY A 264 -10.21 -17.21 6.87
CA GLY A 264 -10.53 -17.27 5.43
C GLY A 264 -11.49 -16.22 4.91
N ASP A 265 -12.12 -15.41 5.75
CA ASP A 265 -13.04 -14.36 5.32
C ASP A 265 -12.32 -13.31 4.47
N VAL A 266 -12.86 -13.02 3.29
CA VAL A 266 -12.31 -12.05 2.35
C VAL A 266 -13.10 -10.75 2.41
N ARG A 267 -12.39 -9.66 2.67
CA ARG A 267 -12.94 -8.31 2.83
C ARG A 267 -12.29 -7.34 1.85
N PRO A 268 -12.93 -6.23 1.47
CA PRO A 268 -12.36 -5.23 0.55
C PRO A 268 -11.08 -4.56 1.09
N CYS A 269 -10.98 -4.38 2.40
CA CYS A 269 -9.79 -3.89 3.12
C CYS A 269 -9.82 -4.31 4.58
N ALA A 270 -8.74 -4.07 5.32
CA ALA A 270 -8.63 -4.43 6.73
C ALA A 270 -9.62 -3.67 7.64
N HIS A 271 -9.97 -2.42 7.29
CA HIS A 271 -10.90 -1.60 8.08
C HIS A 271 -12.38 -1.96 7.86
N ASN A 272 -12.69 -2.74 6.82
CA ASN A 272 -14.06 -3.15 6.51
C ASN A 272 -14.37 -4.48 7.22
N PRO A 273 -15.41 -4.57 8.05
CA PRO A 273 -15.75 -5.80 8.77
C PRO A 273 -16.52 -6.81 7.92
N PHE A 274 -17.14 -6.38 6.80
CA PHE A 274 -18.02 -7.23 6.01
C PHE A 274 -17.28 -8.18 5.09
N SER A 275 -17.51 -9.48 5.25
CA SER A 275 -17.01 -10.53 4.36
C SER A 275 -17.83 -10.60 3.07
N TYR A 276 -17.16 -10.86 1.96
CA TYR A 276 -17.75 -11.11 0.64
C TYR A 276 -17.70 -12.60 0.26
N GLY A 277 -17.11 -13.42 1.11
CA GLY A 277 -16.99 -14.87 0.96
C GLY A 277 -15.79 -15.38 1.75
N ASN A 278 -15.59 -16.70 1.72
CA ASN A 278 -14.51 -17.36 2.43
C ASN A 278 -13.57 -18.06 1.46
N LEU A 279 -12.28 -17.72 1.51
CA LEU A 279 -11.26 -18.24 0.60
C LEU A 279 -11.06 -19.77 0.73
N LEU A 280 -11.44 -20.38 1.84
CA LEU A 280 -11.38 -21.83 2.03
C LEU A 280 -12.51 -22.57 1.30
N GLU A 281 -13.65 -21.91 1.11
CA GLU A 281 -14.89 -22.47 0.61
C GLU A 281 -15.16 -22.11 -0.85
N GLU A 282 -14.69 -20.92 -1.30
CA GLU A 282 -15.00 -20.36 -2.61
C GLU A 282 -13.73 -20.05 -3.42
N ASP A 283 -13.87 -19.91 -4.72
CA ASP A 283 -12.82 -19.40 -5.60
C ASP A 283 -12.63 -17.88 -5.36
N LEU A 284 -11.38 -17.43 -5.33
CA LEU A 284 -11.05 -16.01 -5.14
C LEU A 284 -11.65 -15.12 -6.24
N ARG A 285 -11.77 -15.63 -7.47
CA ARG A 285 -12.36 -14.90 -8.59
C ARG A 285 -13.85 -14.61 -8.35
N ASP A 286 -14.59 -15.59 -7.83
CA ASP A 286 -16.01 -15.44 -7.54
C ASP A 286 -16.23 -14.47 -6.37
N ILE A 287 -15.44 -14.58 -5.33
CA ILE A 287 -15.46 -13.61 -4.21
C ILE A 287 -15.14 -12.20 -4.72
N TRP A 288 -14.12 -12.07 -5.58
CA TRP A 288 -13.73 -10.79 -6.16
C TRP A 288 -14.83 -10.17 -7.02
N GLN A 289 -15.59 -10.96 -7.76
CA GLN A 289 -16.73 -10.48 -8.55
C GLN A 289 -17.84 -9.89 -7.65
N LYS A 290 -18.11 -10.48 -6.49
CA LYS A 290 -19.06 -9.95 -5.51
C LYS A 290 -18.69 -8.54 -5.00
N MET A 291 -17.41 -8.15 -5.10
CA MET A 291 -16.93 -6.80 -4.75
C MET A 291 -17.05 -5.79 -5.90
N ASN A 292 -17.83 -6.05 -6.94
CA ASN A 292 -17.90 -5.18 -8.12
C ASN A 292 -18.33 -3.74 -7.81
N ASP A 293 -19.15 -3.55 -6.77
CA ASP A 293 -19.60 -2.23 -6.30
C ASP A 293 -18.44 -1.31 -5.90
N TRP A 294 -17.33 -1.90 -5.39
CA TRP A 294 -16.13 -1.14 -5.04
C TRP A 294 -15.37 -0.62 -6.27
N ARG A 295 -15.54 -1.24 -7.41
CA ARG A 295 -14.88 -0.89 -8.67
C ARG A 295 -15.75 0.00 -9.56
N SER A 296 -17.07 -0.16 -9.47
CA SER A 296 -18.03 0.65 -10.20
C SER A 296 -18.11 2.08 -9.67
N ALA A 297 -18.90 2.93 -10.31
CA ALA A 297 -19.20 4.28 -9.84
C ALA A 297 -20.14 4.32 -8.63
N GLN A 298 -20.71 3.18 -8.20
CA GLN A 298 -21.76 3.10 -7.18
C GLN A 298 -21.36 3.72 -5.84
N TYR A 299 -20.08 3.61 -5.47
CA TYR A 299 -19.57 4.19 -4.21
C TYR A 299 -18.86 5.54 -4.39
N VAL A 300 -18.99 6.16 -5.56
CA VAL A 300 -18.52 7.55 -5.76
C VAL A 300 -19.52 8.51 -5.13
N PRO A 301 -19.08 9.40 -4.22
CA PRO A 301 -19.96 10.44 -3.65
C PRO A 301 -20.47 11.39 -4.75
N GLU A 302 -21.70 11.88 -4.60
CA GLU A 302 -22.30 12.83 -5.52
C GLU A 302 -21.43 14.09 -5.70
N LEU A 303 -20.90 14.63 -4.61
CA LEU A 303 -19.97 15.76 -4.64
C LEU A 303 -18.74 15.51 -5.51
N CYS A 304 -18.35 14.24 -5.73
CA CYS A 304 -17.13 13.87 -6.44
C CYS A 304 -17.33 13.54 -7.92
N LEU A 305 -18.59 13.43 -8.40
CA LEU A 305 -18.88 12.94 -9.77
C LEU A 305 -18.21 13.78 -10.87
N ASP A 306 -18.17 15.09 -10.71
CA ASP A 306 -17.55 16.05 -11.65
C ASP A 306 -16.22 16.65 -11.11
N CYS A 307 -15.66 16.05 -10.06
CA CYS A 307 -14.41 16.50 -9.46
C CYS A 307 -13.20 16.11 -10.35
N SER A 308 -12.41 17.08 -10.76
CA SER A 308 -11.19 16.87 -11.57
C SER A 308 -10.18 15.94 -10.91
N TRP A 309 -10.20 15.82 -9.57
CA TRP A 309 -9.31 14.97 -8.80
C TRP A 309 -9.83 13.55 -8.58
N LEU A 310 -11.05 13.19 -9.03
CA LEU A 310 -11.68 11.90 -8.74
C LEU A 310 -10.78 10.72 -9.08
N ASN A 311 -10.14 10.71 -10.24
CA ASN A 311 -9.26 9.62 -10.69
C ASN A 311 -8.01 9.44 -9.80
N ARG A 312 -7.60 10.47 -9.07
CA ARG A 312 -6.45 10.46 -8.15
C ARG A 312 -6.86 10.32 -6.68
N CYS A 313 -8.18 10.44 -6.38
CA CYS A 313 -8.72 10.46 -5.04
C CYS A 313 -9.59 9.24 -4.72
N ASN A 314 -10.42 8.79 -5.67
CA ASN A 314 -11.49 7.79 -5.47
C ASN A 314 -12.51 8.20 -4.40
N GLY A 315 -12.63 9.51 -4.10
CA GLY A 315 -13.58 10.05 -3.12
C GLY A 315 -13.17 9.89 -1.65
N GLY A 316 -11.90 9.57 -1.34
CA GLY A 316 -11.43 9.30 0.02
C GLY A 316 -11.68 7.86 0.47
N CYS A 317 -11.64 7.58 1.78
CA CYS A 317 -11.87 6.27 2.38
C CYS A 317 -13.35 5.92 2.40
N ARG A 318 -13.77 4.85 1.71
CA ARG A 318 -15.18 4.45 1.68
C ARG A 318 -15.65 3.86 3.01
N THR A 319 -14.78 3.14 3.72
CA THR A 319 -15.09 2.60 5.05
C THR A 319 -15.35 3.72 6.05
N SER A 320 -14.50 4.75 6.07
CA SER A 320 -14.72 5.93 6.91
C SER A 320 -15.99 6.71 6.52
N ALA A 321 -16.29 6.80 5.22
CA ALA A 321 -17.55 7.41 4.77
C ALA A 321 -18.78 6.66 5.29
N LYS A 322 -18.77 5.32 5.27
CA LYS A 322 -19.85 4.49 5.82
C LYS A 322 -19.96 4.66 7.33
N ALA A 323 -18.83 4.63 8.03
CA ALA A 323 -18.80 4.75 9.49
C ALA A 323 -19.27 6.12 10.00
N PHE A 324 -18.89 7.19 9.30
CA PHE A 324 -19.17 8.57 9.73
C PHE A 324 -20.51 9.12 9.18
N ASN A 325 -20.78 8.89 7.89
CA ASN A 325 -21.92 9.46 7.16
C ASN A 325 -22.99 8.42 6.78
N GLY A 326 -22.88 7.18 7.26
CA GLY A 326 -23.89 6.13 7.11
C GLY A 326 -23.97 5.44 5.74
N GLY A 327 -23.15 5.80 4.75
CA GLY A 327 -23.21 5.22 3.41
C GLY A 327 -21.88 5.13 2.69
N TRP A 328 -21.69 4.06 1.90
CA TRP A 328 -20.50 3.86 1.08
C TRP A 328 -20.34 4.95 -0.02
N ASN A 329 -21.44 5.50 -0.49
CA ASN A 329 -21.50 6.57 -1.49
C ASN A 329 -21.60 7.97 -0.89
N LYS A 330 -21.48 8.10 0.43
CA LYS A 330 -21.44 9.39 1.12
C LYS A 330 -20.03 9.99 1.08
N ASN A 331 -19.92 11.27 1.39
CA ASN A 331 -18.64 11.94 1.49
C ASN A 331 -17.76 11.27 2.57
N ASP A 332 -16.46 11.29 2.34
CA ASP A 332 -15.48 10.97 3.39
C ASP A 332 -15.60 11.99 4.54
N MET A 333 -15.28 11.56 5.76
CA MET A 333 -15.39 12.39 6.96
C MET A 333 -14.58 13.70 6.90
N TRP A 334 -13.52 13.72 6.11
CA TRP A 334 -12.67 14.92 5.90
C TRP A 334 -12.92 15.61 4.56
N CYS A 335 -13.95 15.21 3.84
CA CYS A 335 -14.30 15.84 2.58
C CYS A 335 -14.98 17.19 2.83
N THR A 336 -14.41 18.28 2.35
CA THR A 336 -14.93 19.65 2.50
C THR A 336 -15.62 20.14 1.23
N SER A 337 -14.83 20.51 0.24
CA SER A 337 -15.26 21.04 -1.05
C SER A 337 -14.32 20.54 -2.15
N LYS A 338 -14.73 20.67 -3.42
CA LYS A 338 -13.84 20.31 -4.54
C LYS A 338 -12.62 21.25 -4.54
N PRO A 339 -11.40 20.71 -4.78
CA PRO A 339 -10.26 21.57 -5.08
C PRO A 339 -10.53 22.40 -6.34
N THR A 340 -10.14 23.66 -6.33
CA THR A 340 -10.27 24.55 -7.49
C THR A 340 -9.12 24.37 -8.47
N VAL A 341 -7.95 23.95 -7.98
CA VAL A 341 -6.78 23.67 -8.80
C VAL A 341 -6.93 22.33 -9.56
N MET A 342 -6.53 22.33 -10.82
CA MET A 342 -6.51 21.12 -11.63
C MET A 342 -5.35 20.20 -11.23
N PRO A 343 -5.52 18.87 -11.32
CA PRO A 343 -4.41 17.95 -11.10
C PRO A 343 -3.25 18.27 -12.06
N PRO A 344 -1.99 18.31 -11.56
CA PRO A 344 -0.84 18.56 -12.41
C PRO A 344 -0.76 17.51 -13.53
N ASN A 345 -0.47 17.97 -14.75
CA ASN A 345 -0.31 17.08 -15.88
C ASN A 345 1.01 16.29 -15.73
N ASN A 346 0.95 14.97 -15.60
CA ASN A 346 2.14 14.13 -15.44
C ASN A 346 2.92 13.91 -16.76
N GLU A 347 2.50 14.55 -17.85
CA GLU A 347 3.02 14.30 -19.21
C GLU A 347 4.21 15.16 -19.62
N SER A 348 4.70 16.08 -18.79
CA SER A 348 5.56 17.18 -19.23
C SER A 348 7.07 16.99 -19.15
N HIS A 349 7.62 15.77 -19.17
CA HIS A 349 9.04 15.61 -19.48
C HIS A 349 9.16 14.61 -20.62
N SER A 350 9.38 15.12 -21.85
CA SER A 350 9.82 14.30 -22.96
C SER A 350 11.16 13.64 -22.59
N ILE A 351 11.20 12.32 -22.61
CA ILE A 351 12.44 11.57 -22.51
C ILE A 351 13.01 11.55 -23.91
N GLU A 352 14.13 12.20 -24.11
CA GLU A 352 14.85 12.16 -25.39
C GLU A 352 15.54 10.80 -25.50
N LEU A 353 15.12 10.00 -26.49
CA LEU A 353 15.68 8.70 -26.80
C LEU A 353 16.54 8.82 -28.05
N LYS A 354 17.86 8.63 -27.91
CA LYS A 354 18.81 8.58 -29.04
C LYS A 354 19.11 7.12 -29.37
N PRO A 355 19.54 6.80 -30.60
CA PRO A 355 19.87 5.43 -31.00
C PRO A 355 20.84 4.72 -30.05
N GLU A 356 21.81 5.47 -29.49
CA GLU A 356 22.82 4.97 -28.53
C GLU A 356 22.30 4.86 -27.08
N THR A 357 21.10 5.36 -26.76
CA THR A 357 20.52 5.27 -25.42
C THR A 357 20.43 3.81 -24.99
N ARG A 358 21.13 3.45 -23.92
CA ARG A 358 21.14 2.09 -23.37
C ARG A 358 19.96 1.92 -22.40
N LEU A 359 19.21 0.86 -22.62
CA LEU A 359 18.03 0.50 -21.86
C LEU A 359 18.25 -0.86 -21.19
N GLN A 360 17.74 -1.01 -19.97
CA GLN A 360 17.76 -2.27 -19.25
C GLN A 360 16.34 -2.61 -18.78
N PHE A 361 15.93 -3.86 -18.98
CA PHE A 361 14.72 -4.38 -18.43
C PHE A 361 14.80 -4.48 -16.89
N THR A 362 13.77 -4.03 -16.20
CA THR A 362 13.73 -4.04 -14.73
C THR A 362 13.44 -5.45 -14.21
N PRO A 363 14.29 -6.02 -13.35
CA PRO A 363 14.00 -7.30 -12.71
C PRO A 363 12.72 -7.26 -11.87
N GLY A 364 12.02 -8.41 -11.79
CA GLY A 364 10.82 -8.54 -10.95
C GLY A 364 9.54 -8.02 -11.58
N ILE A 365 9.54 -7.69 -12.88
CA ILE A 365 8.32 -7.47 -13.64
C ILE A 365 7.57 -8.79 -13.78
N GLN A 366 6.31 -8.78 -13.38
CA GLN A 366 5.38 -9.90 -13.44
C GLN A 366 4.18 -9.56 -14.31
N ALA A 367 3.47 -10.56 -14.79
CA ALA A 367 2.25 -10.35 -15.54
C ALA A 367 1.23 -11.45 -15.27
N ARG A 368 -0.05 -11.11 -15.41
CA ARG A 368 -1.18 -12.01 -15.29
C ARG A 368 -2.18 -11.70 -16.39
N LYS A 369 -2.69 -12.77 -17.04
CA LYS A 369 -3.79 -12.63 -17.99
C LYS A 369 -5.07 -12.34 -17.24
N GLU A 370 -5.74 -11.25 -17.62
CA GLU A 370 -7.00 -10.81 -17.00
C GLU A 370 -8.21 -11.39 -17.71
N ASP A 371 -8.18 -11.36 -19.05
CA ASP A 371 -9.16 -11.97 -19.96
C ASP A 371 -8.49 -12.35 -21.28
N GLU A 372 -9.25 -12.71 -22.33
CA GLU A 372 -8.69 -13.12 -23.62
C GLU A 372 -7.85 -12.06 -24.31
N GLU A 373 -8.13 -10.78 -24.06
CA GLU A 373 -7.51 -9.65 -24.74
C GLU A 373 -6.58 -8.82 -23.85
N ALA A 374 -6.61 -8.99 -22.53
CA ALA A 374 -5.95 -8.11 -21.59
C ALA A 374 -5.00 -8.81 -20.63
N TRP A 375 -3.85 -8.17 -20.43
CA TRP A 375 -2.85 -8.53 -19.43
C TRP A 375 -2.64 -7.39 -18.46
N VAL A 376 -2.46 -7.69 -17.18
CA VAL A 376 -1.89 -6.75 -16.22
C VAL A 376 -0.39 -7.00 -16.12
N VAL A 377 0.39 -5.92 -16.25
CA VAL A 377 1.84 -5.92 -16.02
C VAL A 377 2.08 -5.21 -14.70
N TYR A 378 2.82 -5.86 -13.81
CA TYR A 378 3.08 -5.38 -12.46
C TYR A 378 4.57 -5.30 -12.16
N ASN A 379 5.01 -4.13 -11.71
CA ASN A 379 6.34 -3.91 -11.19
C ASN A 379 6.34 -4.06 -9.67
N ALA A 380 6.87 -5.18 -9.18
CA ALA A 380 6.88 -5.51 -7.75
C ALA A 380 7.77 -4.56 -6.92
N ALA A 381 8.79 -3.95 -7.50
CA ALA A 381 9.70 -3.06 -6.77
C ALA A 381 9.05 -1.71 -6.42
N ASP A 382 8.23 -1.19 -7.32
CA ASP A 382 7.64 0.14 -7.21
C ASP A 382 6.13 0.13 -6.95
N ASP A 383 5.50 -1.05 -6.87
CA ASP A 383 4.06 -1.25 -6.73
C ASP A 383 3.26 -0.53 -7.84
N LEU A 384 3.77 -0.58 -9.05
CA LEU A 384 3.15 0.03 -10.22
C LEU A 384 2.54 -1.05 -11.12
N PHE A 385 1.37 -0.76 -11.67
CA PHE A 385 0.75 -1.64 -12.64
C PHE A 385 0.11 -0.86 -13.78
N PHE A 386 -0.13 -1.56 -14.89
CA PHE A 386 -0.88 -1.07 -16.04
C PHE A 386 -1.41 -2.25 -16.84
N MET A 387 -2.42 -2.02 -17.66
CA MET A 387 -3.01 -3.04 -18.51
C MET A 387 -2.57 -2.84 -19.97
N VAL A 388 -2.37 -3.96 -20.66
CA VAL A 388 -1.96 -4.01 -22.07
C VAL A 388 -2.76 -5.11 -22.78
N ASN A 389 -2.83 -5.03 -24.12
CA ASN A 389 -3.31 -6.14 -24.95
C ASN A 389 -2.23 -7.19 -25.17
N GLN A 390 -2.54 -8.28 -25.91
CA GLN A 390 -1.63 -9.37 -26.20
C GLN A 390 -0.35 -8.90 -26.90
N ASP A 391 -0.46 -8.07 -27.95
CA ASP A 391 0.71 -7.62 -28.73
C ASP A 391 1.72 -6.85 -27.88
N TYR A 392 1.22 -5.93 -27.03
CA TYR A 392 2.07 -5.20 -26.11
C TYR A 392 2.65 -6.08 -25.00
N TYR A 393 1.91 -7.08 -24.55
CA TYR A 393 2.45 -8.07 -23.61
C TYR A 393 3.62 -8.83 -24.23
N ASP A 394 3.44 -9.35 -25.45
CA ASP A 394 4.48 -10.11 -26.18
C ASP A 394 5.71 -9.23 -26.42
N PHE A 395 5.51 -7.99 -26.83
CA PHE A 395 6.59 -7.00 -26.96
C PHE A 395 7.36 -6.81 -25.65
N ILE A 396 6.65 -6.58 -24.53
CA ILE A 396 7.29 -6.38 -23.21
C ILE A 396 8.05 -7.64 -22.78
N MET A 397 7.51 -8.83 -23.02
CA MET A 397 8.18 -10.10 -22.67
C MET A 397 9.41 -10.33 -23.55
N GLY A 398 9.36 -9.98 -24.84
CA GLY A 398 10.54 -9.99 -25.72
C GLY A 398 11.66 -9.06 -25.23
N LEU A 399 11.33 -7.89 -24.69
CA LEU A 399 12.35 -7.01 -24.06
C LEU A 399 12.97 -7.64 -22.81
N LYS A 400 12.22 -8.42 -22.04
CA LYS A 400 12.70 -9.14 -20.87
C LYS A 400 13.78 -10.16 -21.23
N GLU A 401 13.61 -10.86 -22.35
CA GLU A 401 14.59 -11.86 -22.85
C GLU A 401 15.89 -11.19 -23.33
N GLN A 402 15.80 -9.98 -23.91
CA GLN A 402 16.96 -9.21 -24.34
C GLN A 402 17.77 -8.65 -23.16
N GLY A 403 17.13 -8.35 -22.04
CA GLY A 403 17.73 -7.84 -20.82
C GLY A 403 18.26 -6.42 -20.93
N THR A 404 19.36 -6.22 -21.67
CA THR A 404 20.00 -4.90 -21.92
C THR A 404 20.23 -4.71 -23.41
N PHE A 405 19.82 -3.56 -23.95
CA PHE A 405 19.91 -3.24 -25.38
C PHE A 405 20.01 -1.72 -25.60
N THR A 406 20.36 -1.29 -26.81
CA THR A 406 20.25 0.13 -27.21
C THR A 406 18.91 0.41 -27.85
N PHE A 407 18.43 1.64 -27.77
CA PHE A 407 17.20 2.06 -28.43
C PHE A 407 17.26 1.85 -29.95
N GLY A 408 18.42 2.14 -30.57
CA GLY A 408 18.63 1.88 -31.98
C GLY A 408 18.55 0.41 -32.37
N ALA A 409 19.12 -0.50 -31.54
CA ALA A 409 19.00 -1.94 -31.77
C ALA A 409 17.55 -2.40 -31.68
N LEU A 410 16.80 -1.89 -30.69
CA LEU A 410 15.35 -2.17 -30.57
C LEU A 410 14.58 -1.72 -31.82
N CYS A 411 14.86 -0.53 -32.33
CA CYS A 411 14.22 -0.02 -33.55
C CYS A 411 14.51 -0.92 -34.75
N LEU A 412 15.78 -1.32 -34.93
CA LEU A 412 16.19 -2.21 -36.04
C LEU A 412 15.50 -3.56 -35.97
N THR A 413 15.44 -4.18 -34.79
CA THR A 413 14.76 -5.47 -34.60
C THR A 413 13.28 -5.42 -34.94
N ASN A 414 12.64 -4.25 -34.75
CA ASN A 414 11.22 -4.05 -35.04
C ASN A 414 10.96 -3.38 -36.40
N HIS A 415 12.00 -3.24 -37.26
CA HIS A 415 11.91 -2.61 -38.57
C HIS A 415 11.38 -1.16 -38.52
N LEU A 416 11.74 -0.40 -37.48
CA LEU A 416 11.33 0.97 -37.25
C LEU A 416 12.52 1.94 -37.29
N SER A 417 12.26 3.20 -37.68
CA SER A 417 13.24 4.27 -37.51
C SER A 417 13.26 4.73 -36.05
N PRO A 418 14.43 5.13 -35.49
CA PRO A 418 14.51 5.78 -34.19
C PRO A 418 13.65 7.06 -34.08
N ASP A 419 13.37 7.74 -35.19
CA ASP A 419 12.52 8.93 -35.23
C ASP A 419 11.01 8.61 -35.27
N ASN A 420 10.66 7.33 -35.31
CA ASN A 420 9.26 6.92 -35.28
C ASN A 420 8.62 7.26 -33.93
N SER A 421 7.63 8.16 -33.92
CA SER A 421 6.99 8.66 -32.71
C SER A 421 6.31 7.55 -31.91
N GLN A 422 5.77 6.53 -32.57
CA GLN A 422 5.05 5.44 -31.88
C GLN A 422 5.98 4.60 -31.00
N ILE A 423 7.18 4.22 -31.50
CA ILE A 423 8.12 3.45 -30.69
C ILE A 423 8.72 4.31 -29.58
N GLN A 424 8.96 5.61 -29.84
CA GLN A 424 9.42 6.55 -28.81
C GLN A 424 8.40 6.69 -27.69
N ASP A 425 7.11 6.81 -28.01
CA ASP A 425 6.02 6.90 -27.02
C ASP A 425 5.90 5.62 -26.19
N VAL A 426 5.99 4.45 -26.82
CA VAL A 426 5.94 3.16 -26.14
C VAL A 426 7.11 2.99 -25.17
N VAL A 427 8.34 3.25 -25.63
CA VAL A 427 9.54 3.11 -24.78
C VAL A 427 9.51 4.14 -23.65
N THR A 428 9.15 5.38 -23.92
CA THR A 428 8.95 6.42 -22.90
C THR A 428 7.92 6.01 -21.86
N PHE A 429 6.79 5.44 -22.29
CA PHE A 429 5.79 4.90 -21.38
C PHE A 429 6.35 3.79 -20.49
N LEU A 430 7.10 2.84 -21.05
CA LEU A 430 7.71 1.74 -20.29
C LEU A 430 8.77 2.25 -19.29
N ILE A 431 9.52 3.29 -19.64
CA ILE A 431 10.46 3.95 -18.71
C ILE A 431 9.67 4.63 -17.57
N ARG A 432 8.61 5.36 -17.87
CA ARG A 432 7.74 5.99 -16.86
C ARG A 432 7.08 4.96 -15.94
N LYS A 433 6.76 3.78 -16.46
CA LYS A 433 6.23 2.64 -15.70
C LYS A 433 7.31 1.82 -15.01
N LYS A 434 8.57 2.23 -15.15
CA LYS A 434 9.74 1.57 -14.60
C LYS A 434 9.88 0.10 -15.01
N VAL A 435 9.36 -0.25 -16.17
CA VAL A 435 9.62 -1.54 -16.83
C VAL A 435 10.98 -1.51 -17.49
N LEU A 436 11.36 -0.36 -18.04
CA LEU A 436 12.69 -0.07 -18.55
C LEU A 436 13.33 1.03 -17.72
N LYS A 437 14.65 1.00 -17.65
CA LYS A 437 15.47 2.09 -17.11
C LYS A 437 16.62 2.43 -18.07
N ILE A 438 16.92 3.70 -18.15
CA ILE A 438 18.10 4.16 -18.85
C ILE A 438 19.32 3.85 -17.97
N ILE A 439 20.28 3.10 -18.52
CA ILE A 439 21.57 2.80 -17.91
C ILE A 439 22.62 3.48 -18.74
N ASP A 440 23.36 4.37 -18.18
CA ASP A 440 24.35 5.28 -18.71
C ASP A 440 23.75 6.52 -19.39
N LYS A 441 24.08 7.63 -18.77
CA LYS A 441 24.44 8.81 -19.54
C LYS A 441 25.90 8.58 -19.96
N PRO A 442 26.25 8.72 -21.24
CA PRO A 442 27.66 8.74 -21.65
C PRO A 442 28.41 9.81 -20.90
#